data_0727d68d062346691ae90c3ddf5da7eb
#
_entry.id   0727d68d062346691ae90c3ddf5da7eb
#
_cell.length_a   1.000
_cell.length_b   1.000
_cell.length_c   1.000
_cell.angle_alpha   90.00
_cell.angle_beta   90.00
_cell.angle_gamma   90.00
#
_symmetry.space_group_name_H-M   'P 1'
#
loop_
_entity.id
_entity.type
_entity.pdbx_description
1 polymer ?
#
loop_
_entity_poly.entity_id
_entity_poly.type
_entity_poly.pdbx_seq_one_letter_code
_entity_poly.pdbx_strand_id
1 'polypeptide(L)'
;MAAETFDRALTLVLELEGGFVDHPSDPGGATNLGITRATLAKARGRPVTVADVKALTRAEAGTIYRRSYWDAVRGDELPPGLDLATFDFSVNSGPGRAARSLQGVLGVAQDGRIGPKTLAAAHAADRAEAVRALTRERLRFLRGLSTWPVFGRGWTSRTTRVETAALTAAAAPYARVAEPKPSQPGEEKVTMIDSKGLLASRTVWANLVGLGSLALGTLGVQTGTLDQSGLAEALAQIVAGFSFIASTYFRLQATKQITPPAR
;
A
#
# COMPACT_ATOMS: atom_id res chain seq x y z
N MET A 1 -9.24 13.23 -17.76
CA MET A 1 -9.17 13.71 -16.35
C MET A 1 -8.16 12.91 -15.51
N ALA A 2 -8.33 11.61 -15.23
CA ALA A 2 -7.36 10.86 -14.41
C ALA A 2 -5.94 10.75 -15.04
N ALA A 3 -5.85 10.50 -16.34
CA ALA A 3 -4.58 10.46 -17.07
C ALA A 3 -3.83 11.79 -17.01
N GLU A 4 -4.51 12.91 -17.22
CA GLU A 4 -3.90 14.25 -17.15
C GLU A 4 -3.39 14.61 -15.75
N THR A 5 -4.04 14.07 -14.69
CA THR A 5 -3.59 14.30 -13.32
C THR A 5 -2.29 13.57 -13.04
N PHE A 6 -2.20 12.30 -13.46
CA PHE A 6 -0.97 11.53 -13.36
C PHE A 6 0.18 12.19 -14.16
N ASP A 7 -0.05 12.61 -15.39
CA ASP A 7 0.99 13.20 -16.25
C ASP A 7 1.55 14.50 -15.64
N ARG A 8 0.70 15.34 -15.05
CA ARG A 8 1.14 16.52 -14.30
C ARG A 8 1.94 16.17 -13.06
N ALA A 9 1.46 15.20 -12.28
CA ALA A 9 2.14 14.72 -11.09
C ALA A 9 3.51 14.09 -11.44
N LEU A 10 3.56 13.27 -12.49
CA LEU A 10 4.78 12.68 -13.01
C LEU A 10 5.79 13.72 -13.46
N THR A 11 5.31 14.76 -14.15
CA THR A 11 6.19 15.86 -14.61
C THR A 11 6.92 16.50 -13.44
N LEU A 12 6.20 16.87 -12.39
CA LEU A 12 6.78 17.46 -11.18
C LEU A 12 7.77 16.49 -10.51
N VAL A 13 7.40 15.22 -10.37
CA VAL A 13 8.27 14.22 -9.74
C VAL A 13 9.55 14.04 -10.53
N LEU A 14 9.49 13.90 -11.85
CA LEU A 14 10.68 13.72 -12.69
C LEU A 14 11.61 14.95 -12.68
N GLU A 15 11.08 16.16 -12.54
CA GLU A 15 11.88 17.37 -12.32
C GLU A 15 12.63 17.34 -10.97
N LEU A 16 12.03 16.71 -9.97
CA LEU A 16 12.62 16.60 -8.62
C LEU A 16 13.63 15.46 -8.49
N GLU A 17 13.50 14.40 -9.29
CA GLU A 17 14.41 13.24 -9.26
C GLU A 17 15.71 13.48 -10.03
N GLY A 18 15.69 14.37 -11.02
CA GLY A 18 16.87 14.67 -11.83
C GLY A 18 17.16 13.68 -12.95
N GLY A 19 18.34 13.84 -13.57
CA GLY A 19 18.78 13.03 -14.72
C GLY A 19 19.61 11.82 -14.36
N PHE A 20 20.42 11.38 -15.34
CA PHE A 20 21.32 10.24 -15.19
C PHE A 20 22.48 10.57 -14.23
N VAL A 21 22.69 9.69 -13.25
CA VAL A 21 23.81 9.69 -12.30
C VAL A 21 24.37 8.29 -12.21
N ASP A 22 25.70 8.18 -12.28
CA ASP A 22 26.43 6.93 -12.05
C ASP A 22 27.70 7.28 -11.27
N HIS A 23 27.64 7.13 -9.95
CA HIS A 23 28.77 7.46 -9.09
C HIS A 23 29.36 6.19 -8.48
N PRO A 24 30.70 5.95 -8.59
CA PRO A 24 31.33 4.73 -8.11
C PRO A 24 31.11 4.44 -6.62
N SER A 25 30.88 5.48 -5.81
CA SER A 25 30.61 5.36 -4.37
C SER A 25 29.12 5.26 -4.03
N ASP A 26 28.23 5.22 -5.02
CA ASP A 26 26.80 5.06 -4.77
C ASP A 26 26.46 3.55 -4.70
N PRO A 27 26.07 3.03 -3.53
CA PRO A 27 25.65 1.63 -3.38
C PRO A 27 24.46 1.26 -4.26
N GLY A 28 23.63 2.23 -4.65
CA GLY A 28 22.49 2.06 -5.54
C GLY A 28 22.87 1.89 -7.01
N GLY A 29 24.09 2.28 -7.38
CA GLY A 29 24.62 2.28 -8.74
C GLY A 29 23.92 3.26 -9.67
N ALA A 30 24.04 3.03 -10.97
CA ALA A 30 23.46 3.92 -11.98
C ALA A 30 21.96 4.15 -11.78
N THR A 31 21.57 5.40 -11.82
CA THR A 31 20.19 5.89 -11.65
C THR A 31 19.86 6.90 -12.75
N ASN A 32 18.67 6.86 -13.30
CA ASN A 32 18.18 7.86 -14.26
C ASN A 32 16.70 8.13 -14.00
N LEU A 33 16.30 9.39 -14.01
CA LEU A 33 14.92 9.81 -13.72
C LEU A 33 14.40 9.17 -12.40
N GLY A 34 15.24 9.04 -11.38
CA GLY A 34 14.91 8.40 -10.10
C GLY A 34 14.79 6.86 -10.14
N ILE A 35 14.98 6.24 -11.30
CA ILE A 35 14.90 4.78 -11.47
C ILE A 35 16.30 4.19 -11.38
N THR A 36 16.56 3.38 -10.34
CA THR A 36 17.83 2.66 -10.17
C THR A 36 17.93 1.48 -11.13
N ARG A 37 19.16 0.98 -11.35
CA ARG A 37 19.40 -0.22 -12.15
C ARG A 37 18.58 -1.43 -11.64
N ALA A 38 18.50 -1.61 -10.33
CA ALA A 38 17.70 -2.70 -9.74
C ALA A 38 16.19 -2.56 -10.03
N THR A 39 15.67 -1.33 -9.91
CA THR A 39 14.25 -1.04 -10.22
C THR A 39 13.94 -1.29 -11.70
N LEU A 40 14.84 -0.86 -12.61
CA LEU A 40 14.67 -1.08 -14.04
C LEU A 40 14.74 -2.56 -14.40
N ALA A 41 15.68 -3.32 -13.82
CA ALA A 41 15.80 -4.76 -14.02
C ALA A 41 14.50 -5.49 -13.60
N LYS A 42 13.96 -5.13 -12.43
CA LYS A 42 12.68 -5.67 -11.95
C LYS A 42 11.53 -5.33 -12.90
N ALA A 43 11.47 -4.10 -13.40
CA ALA A 43 10.41 -3.67 -14.32
C ALA A 43 10.48 -4.40 -15.67
N ARG A 44 11.68 -4.61 -16.19
CA ARG A 44 11.92 -5.32 -17.47
C ARG A 44 11.90 -6.85 -17.34
N GLY A 45 11.92 -7.40 -16.11
CA GLY A 45 11.98 -8.84 -15.86
C GLY A 45 13.29 -9.51 -16.31
N ARG A 46 14.37 -8.74 -16.49
CA ARG A 46 15.70 -9.21 -16.92
C ARG A 46 16.82 -8.35 -16.33
N PRO A 47 18.06 -8.86 -16.24
CA PRO A 47 19.21 -8.03 -15.92
C PRO A 47 19.35 -6.85 -16.90
N VAL A 48 19.81 -5.70 -16.39
CA VAL A 48 20.05 -4.48 -17.16
C VAL A 48 21.46 -3.96 -16.91
N THR A 49 22.02 -3.31 -17.93
CA THR A 49 23.33 -2.67 -17.88
C THR A 49 23.22 -1.19 -17.47
N VAL A 50 24.34 -0.53 -17.21
CA VAL A 50 24.40 0.93 -17.01
C VAL A 50 23.92 1.67 -18.28
N ALA A 51 24.25 1.15 -19.46
CA ALA A 51 23.76 1.73 -20.73
C ALA A 51 22.23 1.67 -20.85
N ASP A 52 21.59 0.58 -20.39
CA ASP A 52 20.13 0.48 -20.34
C ASP A 52 19.52 1.56 -19.41
N VAL A 53 20.14 1.82 -18.25
CA VAL A 53 19.69 2.87 -17.34
C VAL A 53 19.85 4.25 -17.96
N LYS A 54 20.97 4.51 -18.64
CA LYS A 54 21.23 5.78 -19.32
C LYS A 54 20.23 6.01 -20.48
N ALA A 55 19.84 4.94 -21.17
CA ALA A 55 18.89 4.97 -22.29
C ALA A 55 17.41 4.97 -21.85
N LEU A 56 17.13 4.96 -20.52
CA LEU A 56 15.75 4.97 -20.00
C LEU A 56 15.01 6.21 -20.51
N THR A 57 13.88 5.98 -21.17
CA THR A 57 13.02 7.05 -21.66
C THR A 57 12.06 7.55 -20.61
N ARG A 58 11.59 8.81 -20.75
CA ARG A 58 10.55 9.39 -19.88
C ARG A 58 9.25 8.54 -19.90
N ALA A 59 8.89 8.00 -21.07
CA ALA A 59 7.69 7.15 -21.21
C ALA A 59 7.81 5.85 -20.41
N GLU A 60 8.96 5.19 -20.48
CA GLU A 60 9.23 3.97 -19.73
C GLU A 60 9.29 4.26 -18.21
N ALA A 61 9.98 5.33 -17.83
CA ALA A 61 9.99 5.79 -16.43
C ALA A 61 8.55 6.06 -15.93
N GLY A 62 7.73 6.74 -16.71
CA GLY A 62 6.33 7.00 -16.42
C GLY A 62 5.52 5.73 -16.17
N THR A 63 5.72 4.70 -17.00
CA THR A 63 5.07 3.38 -16.80
C THR A 63 5.49 2.75 -15.46
N ILE A 64 6.77 2.85 -15.09
CA ILE A 64 7.28 2.34 -13.81
C ILE A 64 6.69 3.12 -12.64
N TYR A 65 6.67 4.46 -12.72
CA TYR A 65 6.10 5.32 -11.69
C TYR A 65 4.61 5.09 -11.50
N ARG A 66 3.86 4.92 -12.62
CA ARG A 66 2.44 4.60 -12.60
C ARG A 66 2.19 3.34 -11.82
N ARG A 67 2.79 2.23 -12.26
CA ARG A 67 2.55 0.90 -11.68
C ARG A 67 3.04 0.78 -10.23
N SER A 68 4.21 1.34 -9.92
CA SER A 68 4.89 1.10 -8.64
C SER A 68 4.44 2.04 -7.51
N TYR A 69 3.96 3.22 -7.86
CA TYR A 69 3.67 4.27 -6.88
C TYR A 69 2.26 4.85 -7.00
N TRP A 70 1.86 5.29 -8.21
CA TRP A 70 0.55 5.91 -8.41
C TRP A 70 -0.60 4.93 -8.19
N ASP A 71 -0.57 3.79 -8.85
CA ASP A 71 -1.60 2.75 -8.71
C ASP A 71 -1.59 2.15 -7.30
N ALA A 72 -0.40 2.01 -6.69
CA ALA A 72 -0.25 1.51 -5.33
C ALA A 72 -0.90 2.41 -4.27
N VAL A 73 -1.01 3.71 -4.53
CA VAL A 73 -1.74 4.66 -3.69
C VAL A 73 -3.11 5.05 -4.26
N ARG A 74 -3.59 4.35 -5.28
CA ARG A 74 -4.87 4.61 -5.95
C ARG A 74 -5.04 6.07 -6.35
N GLY A 75 -4.00 6.63 -6.97
CA GLY A 75 -3.94 8.07 -7.28
C GLY A 75 -5.10 8.58 -8.12
N ASP A 76 -5.62 7.76 -9.06
CA ASP A 76 -6.77 8.12 -9.89
C ASP A 76 -8.08 8.31 -9.10
N GLU A 77 -8.16 7.71 -7.91
CA GLU A 77 -9.33 7.72 -7.06
C GLU A 77 -9.22 8.69 -5.88
N LEU A 78 -8.04 9.24 -5.65
CA LEU A 78 -7.85 10.29 -4.65
C LEU A 78 -8.34 11.65 -5.18
N PRO A 79 -8.87 12.52 -4.31
CA PRO A 79 -9.22 13.89 -4.68
C PRO A 79 -8.00 14.67 -5.17
N PRO A 80 -8.19 15.63 -6.11
CA PRO A 80 -7.13 16.52 -6.58
C PRO A 80 -6.37 17.20 -5.43
N GLY A 81 -5.06 17.17 -5.52
CA GLY A 81 -4.11 17.62 -4.51
C GLY A 81 -3.68 16.52 -3.57
N LEU A 82 -4.58 15.71 -3.03
CA LEU A 82 -4.21 14.54 -2.24
C LEU A 82 -3.56 13.44 -3.09
N ASP A 83 -3.99 13.28 -4.33
CA ASP A 83 -3.39 12.41 -5.33
C ASP A 83 -1.89 12.73 -5.52
N LEU A 84 -1.56 13.97 -5.86
CA LEU A 84 -0.19 14.44 -6.05
C LEU A 84 0.65 14.34 -4.77
N ALA A 85 0.13 14.83 -3.64
CA ALA A 85 0.87 14.83 -2.38
C ALA A 85 1.18 13.42 -1.89
N THR A 86 0.22 12.50 -2.02
CA THR A 86 0.38 11.08 -1.64
C THR A 86 1.31 10.36 -2.61
N PHE A 87 1.19 10.61 -3.91
CA PHE A 87 2.07 10.05 -4.93
C PHE A 87 3.53 10.43 -4.71
N ASP A 88 3.86 11.72 -4.58
CA ASP A 88 5.24 12.14 -4.36
C ASP A 88 5.79 11.61 -3.02
N PHE A 89 4.98 11.55 -1.98
CA PHE A 89 5.37 10.90 -0.74
C PHE A 89 5.64 9.41 -0.93
N SER A 90 4.84 8.72 -1.75
CA SER A 90 5.04 7.29 -2.06
C SER A 90 6.34 7.06 -2.82
N VAL A 91 6.69 7.93 -3.74
CA VAL A 91 7.97 7.88 -4.47
C VAL A 91 9.16 8.03 -3.52
N ASN A 92 9.10 9.02 -2.63
CA ASN A 92 10.20 9.35 -1.72
C ASN A 92 10.37 8.35 -0.55
N SER A 93 9.27 7.79 -0.03
CA SER A 93 9.29 7.01 1.23
C SER A 93 8.53 5.69 1.18
N GLY A 94 8.09 5.29 -0.01
CA GLY A 94 7.35 4.06 -0.28
C GLY A 94 5.83 4.17 -0.09
N PRO A 95 5.05 3.42 -0.89
CA PRO A 95 3.58 3.51 -0.90
C PRO A 95 2.93 3.21 0.44
N GLY A 96 3.41 2.19 1.16
CA GLY A 96 2.86 1.82 2.46
C GLY A 96 3.05 2.90 3.53
N ARG A 97 4.16 3.67 3.50
CA ARG A 97 4.36 4.81 4.39
C ARG A 97 3.41 5.95 4.03
N ALA A 98 3.35 6.31 2.76
CA ALA A 98 2.47 7.37 2.29
C ALA A 98 1.00 7.08 2.63
N ALA A 99 0.55 5.84 2.42
CA ALA A 99 -0.81 5.41 2.75
C ALA A 99 -1.09 5.53 4.26
N ARG A 100 -0.21 5.02 5.14
CA ARG A 100 -0.39 5.16 6.60
C ARG A 100 -0.44 6.61 7.06
N SER A 101 0.42 7.45 6.52
CA SER A 101 0.42 8.88 6.87
C SER A 101 -0.86 9.57 6.41
N LEU A 102 -1.34 9.28 5.20
CA LEU A 102 -2.64 9.79 4.73
C LEU A 102 -3.78 9.31 5.62
N GLN A 103 -3.81 8.03 5.96
CA GLN A 103 -4.82 7.44 6.84
C GLN A 103 -4.84 8.10 8.22
N GLY A 104 -3.67 8.36 8.81
CA GLY A 104 -3.55 9.08 10.07
C GLY A 104 -4.11 10.50 10.00
N VAL A 105 -3.84 11.22 8.93
CA VAL A 105 -4.37 12.57 8.67
C VAL A 105 -5.90 12.54 8.52
N LEU A 106 -6.44 11.51 7.89
CA LEU A 106 -7.88 11.34 7.66
C LEU A 106 -8.62 10.72 8.86
N GLY A 107 -7.91 10.34 9.93
CA GLY A 107 -8.53 9.74 11.12
C GLY A 107 -9.08 8.32 10.92
N VAL A 108 -8.55 7.58 9.94
CA VAL A 108 -8.94 6.19 9.68
C VAL A 108 -7.82 5.21 10.07
N ALA A 109 -8.15 3.90 10.12
CA ALA A 109 -7.18 2.86 10.46
C ALA A 109 -5.95 2.88 9.54
N GLN A 110 -4.74 2.87 10.13
CA GLN A 110 -3.46 3.01 9.42
C GLN A 110 -2.90 1.65 8.99
N ASP A 111 -3.60 0.92 8.14
CA ASP A 111 -3.19 -0.39 7.64
C ASP A 111 -2.16 -0.31 6.49
N GLY A 112 -1.95 0.88 5.92
CA GLY A 112 -1.02 1.13 4.83
C GLY A 112 -1.56 0.75 3.45
N ARG A 113 -2.88 0.56 3.31
CA ARG A 113 -3.58 0.28 2.06
C ARG A 113 -4.72 1.27 1.86
N ILE A 114 -4.73 1.97 0.73
CA ILE A 114 -5.82 2.89 0.42
C ILE A 114 -7.01 2.09 -0.07
N GLY A 115 -7.93 1.79 0.84
CA GLY A 115 -9.18 1.09 0.60
C GLY A 115 -10.40 2.03 0.52
N PRO A 116 -11.62 1.46 0.35
CA PRO A 116 -12.83 2.26 0.25
C PRO A 116 -13.06 3.24 1.42
N LYS A 117 -12.74 2.82 2.66
CA LYS A 117 -12.85 3.69 3.84
C LYS A 117 -11.89 4.88 3.78
N THR A 118 -10.66 4.66 3.32
CA THR A 118 -9.67 5.75 3.16
C THR A 118 -10.10 6.71 2.07
N LEU A 119 -10.61 6.21 0.94
CA LEU A 119 -11.11 7.04 -0.16
C LEU A 119 -12.33 7.86 0.27
N ALA A 120 -13.31 7.25 0.94
CA ALA A 120 -14.47 7.98 1.45
C ALA A 120 -14.06 9.12 2.38
N ALA A 121 -13.14 8.86 3.31
CA ALA A 121 -12.61 9.90 4.20
C ALA A 121 -11.85 10.99 3.43
N ALA A 122 -11.07 10.63 2.40
CA ALA A 122 -10.35 11.58 1.56
C ALA A 122 -11.32 12.50 0.77
N HIS A 123 -12.42 11.94 0.25
CA HIS A 123 -13.45 12.71 -0.46
C HIS A 123 -14.28 13.62 0.46
N ALA A 124 -14.47 13.22 1.73
CA ALA A 124 -15.19 14.01 2.72
C ALA A 124 -14.35 15.15 3.31
N ALA A 125 -13.02 15.02 3.32
CA ALA A 125 -12.11 15.98 3.93
C ALA A 125 -12.06 17.32 3.18
N ASP A 126 -11.70 18.39 3.91
CA ASP A 126 -11.19 19.61 3.28
C ASP A 126 -9.84 19.29 2.62
N ARG A 127 -9.81 19.37 1.30
CA ARG A 127 -8.65 18.97 0.49
C ARG A 127 -7.40 19.79 0.83
N ALA A 128 -7.55 21.08 1.00
CA ALA A 128 -6.42 21.97 1.27
C ALA A 128 -5.84 21.69 2.66
N GLU A 129 -6.70 21.52 3.66
CA GLU A 129 -6.23 21.18 5.02
C GLU A 129 -5.63 19.78 5.07
N ALA A 130 -6.21 18.81 4.39
CA ALA A 130 -5.66 17.45 4.33
C ALA A 130 -4.29 17.41 3.63
N VAL A 131 -4.08 18.19 2.56
CA VAL A 131 -2.76 18.36 1.92
C VAL A 131 -1.75 18.96 2.90
N ARG A 132 -2.10 20.06 3.62
CA ARG A 132 -1.22 20.66 4.62
C ARG A 132 -0.90 19.70 5.77
N ALA A 133 -1.89 18.97 6.24
CA ALA A 133 -1.71 18.00 7.31
C ALA A 133 -0.79 16.84 6.86
N LEU A 134 -0.95 16.35 5.64
CA LEU A 134 -0.08 15.31 5.06
C LEU A 134 1.36 15.82 4.88
N THR A 135 1.53 17.07 4.47
CA THR A 135 2.85 17.75 4.40
C THR A 135 3.51 17.82 5.76
N ARG A 136 2.78 18.26 6.80
CA ARG A 136 3.31 18.32 8.18
C ARG A 136 3.71 16.93 8.68
N GLU A 137 2.89 15.92 8.43
CA GLU A 137 3.17 14.53 8.82
C GLU A 137 4.40 13.97 8.11
N ARG A 138 4.52 14.21 6.80
CA ARG A 138 5.70 13.84 6.02
C ARG A 138 6.98 14.48 6.56
N LEU A 139 6.96 15.80 6.83
CA LEU A 139 8.12 16.49 7.40
C LEU A 139 8.47 15.98 8.79
N ARG A 140 7.47 15.65 9.63
CA ARG A 140 7.71 15.03 10.94
C ARG A 140 8.44 13.69 10.77
N PHE A 141 7.96 12.84 9.88
CA PHE A 141 8.59 11.56 9.57
C PHE A 141 10.03 11.73 9.09
N LEU A 142 10.27 12.61 8.10
CA LEU A 142 11.59 12.85 7.53
C LEU A 142 12.58 13.40 8.56
N ARG A 143 12.14 14.27 9.47
CA ARG A 143 12.97 14.81 10.56
C ARG A 143 13.41 13.74 11.55
N GLY A 144 12.68 12.66 11.68
CA GLY A 144 13.04 11.51 12.53
C GLY A 144 14.08 10.58 11.92
N LEU A 145 14.48 10.77 10.66
CA LEU A 145 15.49 9.93 10.02
C LEU A 145 16.90 10.36 10.39
N SER A 146 17.81 9.41 10.64
CA SER A 146 19.23 9.66 10.94
C SER A 146 19.95 10.45 9.84
N THR A 147 19.46 10.38 8.62
CA THR A 147 19.99 11.08 7.44
C THR A 147 19.48 12.51 7.29
N TRP A 148 18.58 12.96 8.16
CA TRP A 148 18.05 14.34 8.13
C TRP A 148 19.13 15.44 8.08
N PRO A 149 20.23 15.38 8.87
CA PRO A 149 21.25 16.42 8.84
C PRO A 149 21.85 16.65 7.44
N VAL A 150 21.90 15.59 6.62
CA VAL A 150 22.48 15.63 5.27
C VAL A 150 21.43 16.08 4.23
N PHE A 151 20.24 15.49 4.26
CA PHE A 151 19.25 15.62 3.19
C PHE A 151 18.06 16.54 3.54
N GLY A 152 17.95 17.00 4.78
CA GLY A 152 16.77 17.70 5.28
C GLY A 152 16.44 18.99 4.51
N ARG A 153 17.44 19.73 4.00
CA ARG A 153 17.21 20.91 3.14
C ARG A 153 16.52 20.51 1.84
N GLY A 154 17.04 19.51 1.14
CA GLY A 154 16.48 19.02 -0.12
C GLY A 154 15.07 18.48 0.07
N TRP A 155 14.86 17.68 1.12
CA TRP A 155 13.53 17.14 1.44
C TRP A 155 12.53 18.22 1.80
N THR A 156 12.93 19.24 2.53
CA THR A 156 12.05 20.38 2.85
C THR A 156 11.67 21.13 1.58
N SER A 157 12.65 21.48 0.73
CA SER A 157 12.40 22.15 -0.54
C SER A 157 11.46 21.36 -1.46
N ARG A 158 11.71 20.04 -1.62
CA ARG A 158 10.83 19.14 -2.37
C ARG A 158 9.41 19.15 -1.81
N THR A 159 9.28 18.95 -0.50
CA THR A 159 7.97 18.88 0.16
C THR A 159 7.19 20.18 0.00
N THR A 160 7.83 21.34 0.11
CA THR A 160 7.20 22.65 -0.11
C THR A 160 6.75 22.85 -1.56
N ARG A 161 7.57 22.46 -2.55
CA ARG A 161 7.17 22.54 -3.97
C ARG A 161 5.96 21.67 -4.26
N VAL A 162 5.95 20.45 -3.73
CA VAL A 162 4.84 19.51 -3.88
C VAL A 162 3.58 20.04 -3.19
N GLU A 163 3.69 20.58 -1.97
CA GLU A 163 2.57 21.19 -1.26
C GLU A 163 1.94 22.32 -2.07
N THR A 164 2.74 23.24 -2.60
CA THR A 164 2.25 24.36 -3.42
C THR A 164 1.48 23.86 -4.64
N ALA A 165 2.03 22.89 -5.38
CA ALA A 165 1.35 22.30 -6.54
C ALA A 165 0.07 21.54 -6.16
N ALA A 166 0.11 20.82 -5.03
CA ALA A 166 -1.03 20.07 -4.51
C ALA A 166 -2.16 21.01 -4.04
N LEU A 167 -1.83 22.12 -3.37
CA LEU A 167 -2.82 23.13 -2.98
C LEU A 167 -3.46 23.81 -4.19
N THR A 168 -2.68 24.09 -5.23
CA THR A 168 -3.20 24.60 -6.50
C THR A 168 -4.20 23.61 -7.13
N ALA A 169 -3.85 22.31 -7.15
CA ALA A 169 -4.75 21.27 -7.64
C ALA A 169 -6.01 21.11 -6.75
N ALA A 170 -5.84 21.22 -5.43
CA ALA A 170 -6.94 21.14 -4.47
C ALA A 170 -7.94 22.30 -4.60
N ALA A 171 -7.50 23.47 -5.06
CA ALA A 171 -8.35 24.64 -5.28
C ALA A 171 -9.21 24.53 -6.55
N ALA A 172 -8.84 23.65 -7.50
CA ALA A 172 -9.60 23.46 -8.72
C ALA A 172 -11.03 22.97 -8.43
N PRO A 173 -12.05 23.40 -9.25
CA PRO A 173 -13.39 22.86 -9.14
C PRO A 173 -13.36 21.33 -9.21
N TYR A 174 -13.96 20.71 -8.23
CA TYR A 174 -14.06 19.27 -8.13
C TYR A 174 -15.48 18.88 -7.76
N ALA A 175 -16.17 18.23 -8.68
CA ALA A 175 -17.44 17.62 -8.34
C ALA A 175 -17.14 16.50 -7.33
N ARG A 176 -17.52 16.69 -6.06
CA ARG A 176 -17.48 15.58 -5.10
C ARG A 176 -18.18 14.41 -5.77
N VAL A 177 -17.53 13.27 -5.86
CA VAL A 177 -18.23 12.02 -6.15
C VAL A 177 -19.30 11.96 -5.07
N ALA A 178 -20.57 12.05 -5.48
CA ALA A 178 -21.68 11.93 -4.55
C ALA A 178 -21.41 10.68 -3.72
N GLU A 179 -21.52 10.82 -2.38
CA GLU A 179 -21.42 9.65 -1.51
C GLU A 179 -22.28 8.56 -2.16
N PRO A 180 -21.76 7.32 -2.31
CA PRO A 180 -22.61 6.23 -2.71
C PRO A 180 -23.80 6.29 -1.74
N LYS A 181 -24.98 6.60 -2.27
CA LYS A 181 -26.22 6.69 -1.51
C LYS A 181 -26.19 5.51 -0.55
N PRO A 182 -26.37 5.71 0.77
CA PRO A 182 -26.36 4.57 1.68
C PRO A 182 -27.32 3.57 1.07
N SER A 183 -26.79 2.42 0.69
CA SER A 183 -27.61 1.33 0.17
C SER A 183 -28.66 1.14 1.24
N GLN A 184 -29.93 1.34 0.86
CA GLN A 184 -31.05 1.02 1.75
C GLN A 184 -30.76 -0.39 2.28
N PRO A 185 -31.11 -0.72 3.54
CA PRO A 185 -30.86 -2.03 4.10
C PRO A 185 -31.76 -3.05 3.39
N GLY A 186 -31.37 -3.38 2.18
CA GLY A 186 -31.87 -4.46 1.36
C GLY A 186 -30.71 -5.41 1.23
N GLU A 187 -30.69 -6.42 2.10
CA GLU A 187 -29.97 -7.69 1.97
C GLU A 187 -28.58 -7.59 1.33
N GLU A 188 -27.66 -6.83 1.93
CA GLU A 188 -26.26 -7.17 1.77
C GLU A 188 -26.08 -8.60 2.34
N LYS A 189 -26.04 -9.57 1.44
CA LYS A 189 -25.33 -10.82 1.74
C LYS A 189 -23.95 -10.36 2.15
N VAL A 190 -23.72 -10.23 3.45
CA VAL A 190 -22.40 -10.17 4.05
C VAL A 190 -21.73 -11.43 3.57
N THR A 191 -20.99 -11.33 2.47
CA THR A 191 -19.95 -12.29 2.16
C THR A 191 -18.94 -12.08 3.27
N MET A 192 -19.21 -12.72 4.41
CA MET A 192 -18.17 -12.98 5.39
C MET A 192 -17.00 -13.50 4.56
N ILE A 193 -15.87 -12.78 4.61
CA ILE A 193 -14.60 -13.34 4.19
C ILE A 193 -14.56 -14.65 4.91
N ASP A 194 -14.72 -15.76 4.17
CA ASP A 194 -14.79 -17.09 4.73
C ASP A 194 -13.42 -17.38 5.35
N SER A 195 -13.29 -17.01 6.64
CA SER A 195 -12.11 -17.33 7.45
C SER A 195 -11.83 -18.83 7.43
N LYS A 196 -12.84 -19.64 7.11
CA LYS A 196 -12.68 -21.07 6.83
C LYS A 196 -11.84 -21.35 5.58
N GLY A 197 -11.92 -20.50 4.54
CA GLY A 197 -11.13 -20.66 3.33
C GLY A 197 -9.64 -20.45 3.56
N LEU A 198 -9.26 -19.47 4.40
CA LEU A 198 -7.84 -19.19 4.73
C LEU A 198 -7.22 -20.31 5.57
N LEU A 199 -7.92 -20.78 6.60
CA LEU A 199 -7.43 -21.84 7.49
C LEU A 199 -7.53 -23.25 6.87
N ALA A 200 -8.35 -23.44 5.85
CA ALA A 200 -8.40 -24.67 5.06
C ALA A 200 -7.38 -24.70 3.90
N SER A 201 -6.67 -23.60 3.66
CA SER A 201 -5.69 -23.50 2.57
C SER A 201 -4.40 -24.26 2.90
N ARG A 202 -4.08 -25.29 2.12
CA ARG A 202 -2.80 -26.03 2.19
C ARG A 202 -1.58 -25.09 2.08
N THR A 203 -1.70 -24.05 1.27
CA THR A 203 -0.63 -23.05 1.06
C THR A 203 -0.35 -22.23 2.33
N VAL A 204 -1.39 -21.85 3.09
CA VAL A 204 -1.23 -21.11 4.35
C VAL A 204 -0.50 -21.98 5.38
N TRP A 205 -0.87 -23.26 5.50
CA TRP A 205 -0.22 -24.18 6.42
C TRP A 205 1.21 -24.53 6.00
N ALA A 206 1.46 -24.74 4.72
CA ALA A 206 2.82 -24.95 4.21
C ALA A 206 3.75 -23.76 4.53
N ASN A 207 3.27 -22.53 4.38
CA ASN A 207 4.03 -21.34 4.74
C ASN A 207 4.27 -21.22 6.25
N LEU A 208 3.29 -21.54 7.10
CA LEU A 208 3.42 -21.54 8.55
C LEU A 208 4.41 -22.61 9.04
N VAL A 209 4.34 -23.82 8.49
CA VAL A 209 5.29 -24.89 8.80
C VAL A 209 6.69 -24.53 8.32
N GLY A 210 6.82 -23.92 7.13
CA GLY A 210 8.11 -23.44 6.63
C GLY A 210 8.74 -22.38 7.52
N LEU A 211 7.95 -21.38 7.98
CA LEU A 211 8.41 -20.37 8.93
C LEU A 211 8.79 -20.96 10.29
N GLY A 212 8.00 -21.93 10.79
CA GLY A 212 8.31 -22.66 12.03
C GLY A 212 9.60 -23.44 11.93
N SER A 213 9.83 -24.15 10.82
CA SER A 213 11.05 -24.89 10.56
C SER A 213 12.29 -23.98 10.49
N LEU A 214 12.14 -22.80 9.89
CA LEU A 214 13.20 -21.78 9.83
C LEU A 214 13.55 -21.27 11.24
N ALA A 215 12.55 -20.98 12.06
CA ALA A 215 12.74 -20.55 13.45
C ALA A 215 13.42 -21.62 14.31
N LEU A 216 13.04 -22.89 14.15
CA LEU A 216 13.69 -24.02 14.83
C LEU A 216 15.14 -24.22 14.37
N GLY A 217 15.39 -24.01 13.07
CA GLY A 217 16.74 -24.05 12.51
C GLY A 217 17.69 -23.01 13.14
N THR A 218 17.19 -21.79 13.43
CA THR A 218 17.97 -20.74 14.13
C THR A 218 18.29 -21.12 15.59
N LEU A 219 17.48 -22.00 16.18
CA LEU A 219 17.69 -22.56 17.54
C LEU A 219 18.55 -23.83 17.55
N GLY A 220 19.12 -24.22 16.39
CA GLY A 220 20.00 -25.39 16.26
C GLY A 220 19.26 -26.73 16.15
N VAL A 221 17.94 -26.73 15.96
CA VAL A 221 17.16 -27.96 15.76
C VAL A 221 17.19 -28.37 14.28
N GLN A 222 17.66 -29.58 13.99
CA GLN A 222 17.65 -30.11 12.63
C GLN A 222 16.22 -30.52 12.21
N THR A 223 15.62 -29.75 11.31
CA THR A 223 14.26 -29.97 10.79
C THR A 223 14.24 -30.66 9.41
N GLY A 224 15.41 -31.01 8.87
CA GLY A 224 15.57 -31.56 7.52
C GLY A 224 14.89 -32.93 7.27
N THR A 225 14.48 -33.64 8.33
CA THR A 225 13.78 -34.94 8.22
C THR A 225 12.27 -34.84 8.38
N LEU A 226 11.70 -33.63 8.62
CA LEU A 226 10.27 -33.44 8.77
C LEU A 226 9.59 -33.37 7.39
N ASP A 227 8.59 -34.20 7.17
CA ASP A 227 7.71 -34.07 6.02
C ASP A 227 6.79 -32.86 6.23
N GLN A 228 7.26 -31.70 5.75
CA GLN A 228 6.56 -30.43 5.88
C GLN A 228 5.21 -30.43 5.14
N SER A 229 5.09 -31.20 4.05
CA SER A 229 3.86 -31.27 3.27
C SER A 229 2.80 -32.12 3.98
N GLY A 230 3.17 -33.26 4.52
CA GLY A 230 2.30 -34.11 5.33
C GLY A 230 1.83 -33.45 6.61
N LEU A 231 2.72 -32.72 7.30
CA LEU A 231 2.38 -31.96 8.51
C LEU A 231 1.40 -30.82 8.22
N ALA A 232 1.61 -30.07 7.13
CA ALA A 232 0.72 -29.00 6.71
C ALA A 232 -0.69 -29.53 6.36
N GLU A 233 -0.77 -30.70 5.73
CA GLU A 233 -2.04 -31.36 5.41
C GLU A 233 -2.77 -31.82 6.67
N ALA A 234 -2.08 -32.44 7.61
CA ALA A 234 -2.65 -32.87 8.89
C ALA A 234 -3.19 -31.70 9.71
N LEU A 235 -2.44 -30.57 9.78
CA LEU A 235 -2.90 -29.36 10.46
C LEU A 235 -4.13 -28.74 9.79
N ALA A 236 -4.19 -28.70 8.46
CA ALA A 236 -5.35 -28.22 7.74
C ALA A 236 -6.60 -29.08 8.01
N GLN A 237 -6.47 -30.40 8.09
CA GLN A 237 -7.56 -31.32 8.42
C GLN A 237 -8.06 -31.15 9.85
N ILE A 238 -7.17 -30.98 10.83
CA ILE A 238 -7.52 -30.73 12.24
C ILE A 238 -8.33 -29.45 12.36
N VAL A 239 -7.90 -28.33 11.73
CA VAL A 239 -8.61 -27.05 11.78
C VAL A 239 -9.97 -27.13 11.09
N ALA A 240 -10.07 -27.85 9.97
CA ALA A 240 -11.36 -28.09 9.31
C ALA A 240 -12.34 -28.86 10.22
N GLY A 241 -11.86 -29.88 10.96
CA GLY A 241 -12.63 -30.60 11.94
C GLY A 241 -13.14 -29.75 13.09
N PHE A 242 -12.28 -28.93 13.71
CA PHE A 242 -12.68 -27.99 14.76
C PHE A 242 -13.69 -26.94 14.27
N SER A 243 -13.51 -26.43 13.05
CA SER A 243 -14.44 -25.46 12.45
C SER A 243 -15.84 -26.06 12.24
N PHE A 244 -15.93 -27.33 11.88
CA PHE A 244 -17.20 -28.03 11.74
C PHE A 244 -17.91 -28.21 13.08
N ILE A 245 -17.18 -28.64 14.13
CA ILE A 245 -17.71 -28.81 15.49
C ILE A 245 -18.21 -27.47 16.05
N ALA A 246 -17.41 -26.39 15.92
CA ALA A 246 -17.80 -25.06 16.36
C ALA A 246 -19.05 -24.55 15.63
N SER A 247 -19.11 -24.71 14.31
CA SER A 247 -20.29 -24.33 13.51
C SER A 247 -21.56 -25.08 13.95
N THR A 248 -21.44 -26.38 14.24
CA THR A 248 -22.57 -27.20 14.73
C THR A 248 -23.01 -26.73 16.11
N TYR A 249 -22.07 -26.49 17.02
CA TYR A 249 -22.35 -25.96 18.37
C TYR A 249 -23.08 -24.61 18.33
N PHE A 250 -22.60 -23.66 17.56
CA PHE A 250 -23.26 -22.35 17.43
C PHE A 250 -24.64 -22.43 16.77
N ARG A 251 -24.88 -23.34 15.82
CA ARG A 251 -26.21 -23.59 15.26
C ARG A 251 -27.17 -24.15 16.30
N LEU A 252 -26.75 -25.06 17.14
CA LEU A 252 -27.57 -25.62 18.23
C LEU A 252 -27.90 -24.57 19.30
N GLN A 253 -26.99 -23.64 19.60
CA GLN A 253 -27.26 -22.52 20.50
C GLN A 253 -28.24 -21.50 19.90
N ALA A 254 -28.08 -21.16 18.62
CA ALA A 254 -28.97 -20.23 17.94
C ALA A 254 -30.44 -20.73 17.87
N THR A 255 -30.62 -22.05 17.74
CA THR A 255 -31.97 -22.65 17.70
C THR A 255 -32.71 -22.56 19.05
N LYS A 256 -31.99 -22.40 20.17
CA LYS A 256 -32.57 -22.27 21.51
C LYS A 256 -33.11 -20.87 21.83
N GLN A 257 -32.81 -19.86 21.04
CA GLN A 257 -33.19 -18.45 21.29
C GLN A 257 -34.46 -17.99 20.54
N ILE A 258 -35.09 -18.84 19.75
CA ILE A 258 -36.33 -18.50 19.02
C ILE A 258 -37.52 -19.22 19.65
N THR A 259 -37.89 -18.78 20.89
CA THR A 259 -39.23 -19.06 21.43
C THR A 259 -39.97 -17.71 21.42
N PRO A 260 -41.05 -17.53 20.63
CA PRO A 260 -41.85 -16.30 20.68
C PRO A 260 -42.50 -16.17 22.04
N PRO A 261 -42.67 -14.94 22.56
CA PRO A 261 -43.39 -14.74 23.81
C PRO A 261 -44.85 -15.21 23.67
N ALA A 262 -45.31 -15.96 24.67
CA ALA A 262 -46.71 -16.35 24.79
C ALA A 262 -47.61 -15.10 24.87
N ARG A 263 -48.72 -15.13 24.15
CA ARG A 263 -49.75 -14.10 24.19
C ARG A 263 -50.42 -14.03 25.55
#